data_2123fccdc069beebb2d52fd657222fa4
#
_entry.id   2123fccdc069beebb2d52fd657222fa4
#
_cell.length_a   1.000
_cell.length_b   1.000
_cell.length_c   1.000
_cell.angle_alpha   90.00
_cell.angle_beta   90.00
_cell.angle_gamma   90.00
#
_symmetry.space_group_name_H-M   'P 1'
#
loop_
_entity.id
_entity.type
_entity.pdbx_description
1 polymer ?
#
loop_
_entity_poly.entity_id
_entity_poly.type
_entity_poly.pdbx_seq_one_letter_code
_entity_poly.pdbx_strand_id
1 'polypeptide(L)'
;MTTRTLTLTLILVGCFSFGAAGEPGGQPRNQPPNVDWHSRCCRIVGPVVQSGQEFTATVEDLSSARGKQTFTATCPGKYAAILHPGDLCLVRTDGGRFVIVEPLRERRLVILLGVLAASIAVTMGWRGVRVLASVLLALALMLYVLVPLSMRGWPPLPLAALIAVPLCAGGMVLVGGWNRKSLCATGGALVALAAAVWLPVAVSAILSFTGLEVEFGTFFHLDVRLWYSPALARVDFRQLLLAGMLIASLGATMDVAMVVSTAVWEVKQAAPSARAGHLWKTGLGVGRDAVGMMVVAVVLLYAGNQFQMLLLYHLRGLPDTPGLLLNYEEIAVEVVYMVCTGLALALAAPATALIAARWWGRTNDAKKA
;
A
#
# COMPACT_ATOMS: atom_id res chain seq x y z
N MET A 1 15.65 -13.02 25.96
CA MET A 1 14.83 -12.48 24.85
C MET A 1 13.43 -12.32 25.38
N THR A 2 13.04 -11.09 25.63
CA THR A 2 11.90 -10.73 26.47
C THR A 2 10.57 -10.83 25.71
N THR A 3 9.54 -11.22 26.42
CA THR A 3 8.13 -11.40 26.00
C THR A 3 7.55 -10.27 25.13
N ARG A 4 8.15 -9.08 25.14
CA ARG A 4 7.72 -7.93 24.32
C ARG A 4 8.12 -8.02 22.84
N THR A 5 9.17 -8.73 22.48
CA THR A 5 9.55 -8.97 21.07
C THR A 5 8.66 -10.01 20.42
N LEU A 6 8.20 -11.00 21.21
CA LEU A 6 7.22 -11.99 20.71
C LEU A 6 5.85 -11.37 20.41
N THR A 7 5.43 -10.35 21.18
CA THR A 7 4.13 -9.69 20.97
C THR A 7 4.10 -8.83 19.70
N LEU A 8 5.22 -8.15 19.37
CA LEU A 8 5.31 -7.39 18.11
C LEU A 8 5.41 -8.30 16.89
N THR A 9 6.10 -9.43 17.00
CA THR A 9 6.16 -10.45 15.95
C THR A 9 4.80 -11.12 15.77
N LEU A 10 4.07 -11.38 16.85
CA LEU A 10 2.71 -11.92 16.81
C LEU A 10 1.69 -10.93 16.21
N ILE A 11 1.85 -9.62 16.43
CA ILE A 11 0.98 -8.60 15.80
C ILE A 11 1.28 -8.50 14.30
N LEU A 12 2.54 -8.54 13.87
CA LEU A 12 2.91 -8.55 12.46
C LEU A 12 2.54 -9.87 11.76
N VAL A 13 2.74 -11.00 12.42
CA VAL A 13 2.36 -12.33 11.90
C VAL A 13 0.85 -12.55 12.00
N GLY A 14 0.19 -12.05 13.03
CA GLY A 14 -1.27 -12.06 13.16
C GLY A 14 -1.98 -11.22 12.09
N CYS A 15 -1.32 -10.19 11.53
CA CYS A 15 -1.84 -9.45 10.38
C CYS A 15 -1.90 -10.31 9.10
N PHE A 16 -1.07 -11.34 8.98
CA PHE A 16 -1.06 -12.25 7.81
C PHE A 16 -1.79 -13.57 8.04
N SER A 17 -2.14 -13.88 9.29
CA SER A 17 -2.95 -15.07 9.59
C SER A 17 -4.44 -14.74 9.45
N PHE A 18 -4.93 -14.69 8.23
CA PHE A 18 -6.38 -14.71 7.97
C PHE A 18 -6.89 -16.10 8.42
N GLY A 19 -7.46 -16.15 9.61
CA GLY A 19 -8.18 -17.32 10.09
C GLY A 19 -9.34 -17.61 9.13
N ALA A 20 -9.29 -18.75 8.47
CA ALA A 20 -10.41 -19.30 7.74
C ALA A 20 -11.54 -19.54 8.75
N ALA A 21 -12.49 -18.59 8.82
CA ALA A 21 -13.76 -18.79 9.51
C ALA A 21 -14.55 -19.82 8.71
N GLY A 22 -14.82 -20.97 9.32
CA GLY A 22 -15.54 -22.07 8.73
C GLY A 22 -16.91 -21.66 8.21
N GLU A 23 -17.21 -22.02 6.98
CA GLU A 23 -18.53 -21.92 6.38
C GLU A 23 -19.44 -23.04 6.91
N PRO A 24 -20.71 -22.75 7.22
CA PRO A 24 -21.72 -23.77 7.46
C PRO A 24 -22.18 -24.36 6.13
N GLY A 25 -22.22 -25.67 6.08
CA GLY A 25 -22.44 -26.56 4.98
C GLY A 25 -23.57 -26.21 4.01
N GLY A 26 -23.25 -26.39 2.74
CA GLY A 26 -24.13 -26.48 1.61
C GLY A 26 -23.32 -26.75 0.36
N GLN A 27 -23.10 -28.00 0.02
CA GLN A 27 -22.41 -28.39 -1.22
C GLN A 27 -23.28 -28.11 -2.46
N PRO A 28 -22.84 -27.31 -3.44
CA PRO A 28 -23.40 -27.35 -4.79
C PRO A 28 -22.74 -28.51 -5.58
N ARG A 29 -23.57 -29.37 -6.12
CA ARG A 29 -23.21 -30.42 -7.09
C ARG A 29 -22.65 -29.77 -8.36
N ASN A 30 -21.38 -29.68 -8.50
CA ASN A 30 -20.50 -29.50 -9.65
C ASN A 30 -19.20 -28.81 -9.19
N GLN A 31 -18.56 -29.38 -8.20
CA GLN A 31 -17.19 -28.96 -7.88
C GLN A 31 -16.22 -29.71 -8.80
N PRO A 32 -15.31 -28.99 -9.48
CA PRO A 32 -14.14 -29.63 -10.07
C PRO A 32 -13.26 -30.25 -8.97
N PRO A 33 -12.37 -31.19 -9.31
CA PRO A 33 -11.67 -32.03 -8.34
C PRO A 33 -10.99 -31.20 -7.25
N ASN A 34 -11.13 -31.67 -6.00
CA ASN A 34 -10.59 -31.12 -4.77
C ASN A 34 -9.15 -30.60 -4.98
N VAL A 35 -9.00 -29.28 -5.08
CA VAL A 35 -7.71 -28.62 -4.94
C VAL A 35 -7.61 -28.20 -3.49
N ASP A 36 -6.77 -28.90 -2.76
CA ASP A 36 -6.41 -28.52 -1.40
C ASP A 36 -5.65 -27.19 -1.45
N TRP A 37 -6.30 -26.10 -1.08
CA TRP A 37 -5.73 -24.75 -1.01
C TRP A 37 -4.71 -24.60 0.11
N HIS A 38 -4.47 -25.64 0.88
CA HIS A 38 -3.51 -25.62 1.96
C HIS A 38 -2.09 -25.67 1.40
N SER A 39 -1.51 -24.49 1.25
CA SER A 39 -0.09 -24.36 1.01
C SER A 39 0.68 -24.91 2.21
N ARG A 40 1.61 -25.82 1.96
CA ARG A 40 2.44 -26.45 2.99
C ARG A 40 3.78 -25.75 3.08
N CYS A 41 4.25 -25.50 4.30
CA CYS A 41 5.60 -25.02 4.52
C CYS A 41 6.58 -26.19 4.42
N CYS A 42 7.43 -26.17 3.43
CA CYS A 42 8.42 -27.21 3.15
C CYS A 42 9.84 -26.66 3.18
N ARG A 43 10.80 -27.53 3.51
CA ARG A 43 12.23 -27.24 3.41
C ARG A 43 12.81 -27.97 2.22
N ILE A 44 13.64 -27.30 1.43
CA ILE A 44 14.39 -27.90 0.32
C ILE A 44 15.52 -28.74 0.92
N VAL A 45 15.52 -30.04 0.63
CA VAL A 45 16.54 -30.99 1.13
C VAL A 45 17.61 -31.28 0.10
N GLY A 46 17.24 -31.32 -1.18
CA GLY A 46 18.16 -31.59 -2.29
C GLY A 46 18.36 -30.40 -3.23
N PRO A 47 19.36 -30.48 -4.13
CA PRO A 47 19.54 -29.46 -5.14
C PRO A 47 18.33 -29.43 -6.09
N VAL A 48 18.09 -28.26 -6.70
CA VAL A 48 17.13 -28.14 -7.81
C VAL A 48 17.76 -28.79 -9.05
N VAL A 49 17.12 -29.81 -9.59
CA VAL A 49 17.59 -30.56 -10.73
C VAL A 49 16.70 -30.30 -11.93
N GLN A 50 17.30 -30.05 -13.07
CA GLN A 50 16.55 -29.95 -14.34
C GLN A 50 16.20 -31.33 -14.83
N SER A 51 14.92 -31.63 -14.98
CA SER A 51 14.41 -32.87 -15.57
C SER A 51 13.62 -32.53 -16.83
N GLY A 52 14.26 -32.60 -17.97
CA GLY A 52 13.68 -32.17 -19.25
C GLY A 52 13.48 -30.64 -19.31
N GLN A 53 12.22 -30.21 -19.49
CA GLN A 53 11.84 -28.80 -19.50
C GLN A 53 11.40 -28.28 -18.11
N GLU A 54 11.28 -29.15 -17.13
CA GLU A 54 10.84 -28.81 -15.77
C GLU A 54 12.03 -28.87 -14.80
N PHE A 55 12.01 -27.99 -13.81
CA PHE A 55 12.93 -28.06 -12.68
C PHE A 55 12.21 -28.74 -11.51
N THR A 56 12.89 -29.63 -10.81
CA THR A 56 12.35 -30.38 -9.67
C THR A 56 13.26 -30.26 -8.47
N ALA A 57 12.70 -30.22 -7.28
CA ALA A 57 13.42 -30.19 -6.02
C ALA A 57 12.81 -31.19 -5.03
N THR A 58 13.66 -31.85 -4.24
CA THR A 58 13.21 -32.68 -3.13
C THR A 58 12.94 -31.78 -1.93
N VAL A 59 11.71 -31.83 -1.41
CA VAL A 59 11.25 -31.01 -0.29
C VAL A 59 10.78 -31.87 0.86
N GLU A 60 10.99 -31.40 2.09
CA GLU A 60 10.57 -32.01 3.36
C GLU A 60 9.39 -31.21 3.92
N ASP A 61 8.27 -31.85 4.19
CA ASP A 61 7.10 -31.22 4.79
C ASP A 61 7.33 -30.96 6.28
N LEU A 62 7.25 -29.68 6.67
CA LEU A 62 7.41 -29.23 8.06
C LEU A 62 6.05 -29.10 8.77
N SER A 63 4.94 -29.13 8.03
CA SER A 63 3.59 -28.94 8.58
C SER A 63 2.91 -30.24 9.00
N SER A 64 3.47 -31.39 8.62
CA SER A 64 2.87 -32.70 8.92
C SER A 64 3.16 -33.17 10.35
N ALA A 65 2.10 -33.33 11.13
CA ALA A 65 2.18 -33.93 12.48
C ALA A 65 2.54 -35.45 12.47
N ARG A 66 2.56 -36.10 11.27
CA ARG A 66 2.81 -37.53 11.08
C ARG A 66 4.27 -37.89 10.77
N GLY A 67 5.20 -36.98 10.92
CA GLY A 67 6.62 -37.17 10.63
C GLY A 67 7.08 -36.47 9.35
N LYS A 68 8.38 -36.36 9.22
CA LYS A 68 9.04 -35.69 8.09
C LYS A 68 8.85 -36.52 6.82
N GLN A 69 7.93 -36.09 5.97
CA GLN A 69 7.73 -36.71 4.65
C GLN A 69 8.51 -35.90 3.62
N THR A 70 9.32 -36.61 2.83
CA THR A 70 10.02 -36.05 1.69
C THR A 70 9.29 -36.41 0.40
N PHE A 71 9.10 -35.42 -0.47
CA PHE A 71 8.49 -35.63 -1.79
C PHE A 71 9.14 -34.69 -2.81
N THR A 72 8.93 -34.99 -4.08
CA THR A 72 9.46 -34.18 -5.18
C THR A 72 8.42 -33.13 -5.57
N ALA A 73 8.81 -31.87 -5.62
CA ALA A 73 7.99 -30.76 -6.07
C ALA A 73 8.58 -30.11 -7.33
N THR A 74 7.71 -29.72 -8.26
CA THR A 74 8.11 -28.96 -9.45
C THR A 74 8.45 -27.53 -9.05
N CYS A 75 9.62 -27.04 -9.50
CA CYS A 75 10.10 -25.70 -9.22
C CYS A 75 9.91 -24.83 -10.48
N PRO A 76 9.20 -23.70 -10.43
CA PRO A 76 9.17 -22.77 -11.56
C PRO A 76 10.58 -22.28 -11.93
N GLY A 77 10.87 -22.17 -13.22
CA GLY A 77 12.20 -21.80 -13.72
C GLY A 77 12.75 -20.49 -13.14
N LYS A 78 11.87 -19.53 -12.81
CA LYS A 78 12.23 -18.27 -12.15
C LYS A 78 12.89 -18.45 -10.78
N TYR A 79 12.66 -19.57 -10.10
CA TYR A 79 13.22 -19.87 -8.78
C TYR A 79 14.36 -20.89 -8.82
N ALA A 80 14.54 -21.59 -9.95
CA ALA A 80 15.51 -22.67 -10.06
C ALA A 80 16.95 -22.24 -9.76
N ALA A 81 17.32 -21.01 -10.13
CA ALA A 81 18.65 -20.45 -9.88
C ALA A 81 18.82 -19.82 -8.48
N ILE A 82 17.73 -19.62 -7.74
CA ILE A 82 17.72 -18.85 -6.49
C ILE A 82 17.57 -19.77 -5.28
N LEU A 83 16.92 -20.91 -5.45
CA LEU A 83 16.62 -21.83 -4.37
C LEU A 83 17.81 -22.75 -4.09
N HIS A 84 18.21 -22.82 -2.82
CA HIS A 84 19.30 -23.65 -2.33
C HIS A 84 18.79 -24.67 -1.32
N PRO A 85 19.50 -25.80 -1.14
CA PRO A 85 19.21 -26.73 -0.05
C PRO A 85 19.23 -26.04 1.32
N GLY A 86 18.20 -26.26 2.12
CA GLY A 86 17.97 -25.61 3.41
C GLY A 86 16.99 -24.44 3.35
N ASP A 87 16.67 -23.90 2.20
CA ASP A 87 15.68 -22.83 2.06
C ASP A 87 14.26 -23.34 2.37
N LEU A 88 13.46 -22.46 2.94
CA LEU A 88 12.03 -22.71 3.19
C LEU A 88 11.21 -22.26 1.98
N CYS A 89 10.26 -23.06 1.57
CA CYS A 89 9.36 -22.75 0.47
C CYS A 89 7.91 -23.14 0.77
N LEU A 90 7.02 -22.46 0.08
CA LEU A 90 5.60 -22.74 0.08
C LEU A 90 5.31 -23.70 -1.08
N VAL A 91 4.75 -24.87 -0.77
CA VAL A 91 4.36 -25.88 -1.76
C VAL A 91 2.87 -26.03 -1.78
N ARG A 92 2.30 -26.04 -2.97
CA ARG A 92 0.86 -26.26 -3.22
C ARG A 92 0.69 -27.52 -4.04
N THR A 93 -0.41 -28.21 -3.81
CA THR A 93 -0.82 -29.36 -4.63
C THR A 93 -1.69 -28.86 -5.79
N ASP A 94 -1.27 -29.06 -7.01
CA ASP A 94 -2.02 -28.70 -8.20
C ASP A 94 -2.19 -29.93 -9.09
N GLY A 95 -3.44 -30.39 -9.28
CA GLY A 95 -3.75 -31.56 -10.09
C GLY A 95 -3.02 -32.86 -9.67
N GLY A 96 -2.71 -33.00 -8.37
CA GLY A 96 -1.96 -34.14 -7.83
C GLY A 96 -0.44 -34.02 -7.93
N ARG A 97 0.08 -32.91 -8.48
CA ARG A 97 1.50 -32.56 -8.48
C ARG A 97 1.81 -31.54 -7.42
N PHE A 98 2.96 -31.66 -6.80
CA PHE A 98 3.45 -30.66 -5.85
C PHE A 98 4.23 -29.59 -6.61
N VAL A 99 3.82 -28.33 -6.44
CA VAL A 99 4.45 -27.16 -7.12
C VAL A 99 4.95 -26.19 -6.06
N ILE A 100 6.21 -25.77 -6.16
CA ILE A 100 6.78 -24.70 -5.36
C ILE A 100 6.16 -23.38 -5.83
N VAL A 101 5.38 -22.73 -4.99
CA VAL A 101 4.72 -21.45 -5.31
C VAL A 101 5.70 -20.30 -5.11
N GLU A 102 6.28 -20.22 -3.91
CA GLU A 102 7.20 -19.15 -3.54
C GLU A 102 8.20 -19.58 -2.44
N PRO A 103 9.41 -18.99 -2.44
CA PRO A 103 10.34 -19.12 -1.31
C PRO A 103 9.81 -18.33 -0.10
N LEU A 104 9.91 -18.89 1.09
CA LEU A 104 9.54 -18.23 2.33
C LEU A 104 10.59 -17.16 2.68
N ARG A 105 10.21 -15.90 2.53
CA ARG A 105 11.07 -14.74 2.82
C ARG A 105 10.73 -14.06 4.14
N GLU A 106 9.71 -14.55 4.84
CA GLU A 106 9.11 -13.94 6.02
C GLU A 106 10.17 -13.53 7.06
N ARG A 107 11.04 -14.46 7.48
CA ARG A 107 12.06 -14.19 8.49
C ARG A 107 13.03 -13.09 8.06
N ARG A 108 13.44 -13.08 6.80
CA ARG A 108 14.37 -12.08 6.25
C ARG A 108 13.72 -10.70 6.18
N LEU A 109 12.43 -10.66 5.77
CA LEU A 109 11.63 -9.43 5.73
C LEU A 109 11.38 -8.85 7.12
N VAL A 110 11.06 -9.69 8.10
CA VAL A 110 10.89 -9.24 9.50
C VAL A 110 12.19 -8.65 10.06
N ILE A 111 13.34 -9.23 9.74
CA ILE A 111 14.65 -8.67 10.14
C ILE A 111 14.86 -7.30 9.48
N LEU A 112 14.60 -7.15 8.18
CA LEU A 112 14.73 -5.88 7.46
C LEU A 112 13.80 -4.80 8.03
N LEU A 113 12.53 -5.14 8.28
CA LEU A 113 11.59 -4.24 8.94
C LEU A 113 12.04 -3.87 10.36
N GLY A 114 12.61 -4.83 11.08
CA GLY A 114 13.21 -4.58 12.40
C GLY A 114 14.38 -3.61 12.34
N VAL A 115 15.27 -3.74 11.35
CA VAL A 115 16.39 -2.82 11.12
C VAL A 115 15.89 -1.42 10.78
N LEU A 116 14.88 -1.31 9.91
CA LEU A 116 14.25 -0.03 9.57
C LEU A 116 13.61 0.62 10.81
N ALA A 117 12.85 -0.15 11.58
CA ALA A 117 12.21 0.33 12.79
C ALA A 117 13.23 0.79 13.84
N ALA A 118 14.31 0.03 14.02
CA ALA A 118 15.41 0.39 14.92
C ALA A 118 16.12 1.68 14.45
N SER A 119 16.39 1.81 13.16
CA SER A 119 16.99 3.02 12.57
C SER A 119 16.14 4.26 12.83
N ILE A 120 14.84 4.18 12.59
CA ILE A 120 13.89 5.28 12.87
C ILE A 120 13.83 5.60 14.36
N ALA A 121 13.78 4.57 15.22
CA ALA A 121 13.76 4.77 16.67
C ALA A 121 15.03 5.41 17.20
N VAL A 122 16.19 5.02 16.68
CA VAL A 122 17.50 5.58 17.09
C VAL A 122 17.65 7.02 16.62
N THR A 123 17.31 7.33 15.37
CA THR A 123 17.49 8.66 14.80
C THR A 123 16.46 9.68 15.31
N MET A 124 15.22 9.26 15.54
CA MET A 124 14.12 10.15 15.93
C MET A 124 13.68 10.00 17.40
N GLY A 125 14.25 9.06 18.15
CA GLY A 125 13.91 8.78 19.53
C GLY A 125 12.43 8.46 19.72
N TRP A 126 11.78 9.02 20.77
CA TRP A 126 10.36 8.79 21.05
C TRP A 126 9.41 9.25 19.91
N ARG A 127 9.84 10.23 19.10
CA ARG A 127 9.09 10.63 17.91
C ARG A 127 9.08 9.52 16.86
N GLY A 128 10.18 8.80 16.69
CA GLY A 128 10.27 7.66 15.78
C GLY A 128 9.30 6.53 16.15
N VAL A 129 9.14 6.24 17.44
CA VAL A 129 8.15 5.25 17.91
C VAL A 129 6.74 5.66 17.54
N ARG A 130 6.40 6.94 17.62
CA ARG A 130 5.09 7.46 17.19
C ARG A 130 4.88 7.39 15.68
N VAL A 131 5.92 7.62 14.89
CA VAL A 131 5.89 7.43 13.43
C VAL A 131 5.60 5.97 13.10
N LEU A 132 6.31 5.02 13.73
CA LEU A 132 6.04 3.59 13.54
C LEU A 132 4.60 3.22 13.94
N ALA A 133 4.10 3.78 15.03
CA ALA A 133 2.71 3.58 15.45
C ALA A 133 1.70 4.13 14.41
N SER A 134 2.00 5.25 13.74
CA SER A 134 1.15 5.78 12.68
C SER A 134 1.13 4.88 11.44
N VAL A 135 2.26 4.30 11.07
CA VAL A 135 2.35 3.32 9.97
C VAL A 135 1.55 2.06 10.30
N LEU A 136 1.69 1.53 11.52
CA LEU A 136 0.91 0.38 11.97
C LEU A 136 -0.59 0.66 12.00
N LEU A 137 -0.99 1.86 12.44
CA LEU A 137 -2.38 2.30 12.39
C LEU A 137 -2.92 2.33 10.95
N ALA A 138 -2.14 2.85 10.00
CA ALA A 138 -2.51 2.90 8.60
C ALA A 138 -2.72 1.49 8.03
N LEU A 139 -1.75 0.61 8.24
CA LEU A 139 -1.84 -0.80 7.81
C LEU A 139 -3.02 -1.52 8.47
N ALA A 140 -3.25 -1.29 9.77
CA ALA A 140 -4.36 -1.90 10.48
C ALA A 140 -5.71 -1.44 9.91
N LEU A 141 -5.90 -0.15 9.65
CA LEU A 141 -7.13 0.37 9.05
C LEU A 141 -7.36 -0.18 7.64
N MET A 142 -6.31 -0.32 6.84
CA MET A 142 -6.42 -0.92 5.51
C MET A 142 -6.78 -2.39 5.59
N LEU A 143 -6.05 -3.19 6.39
CA LEU A 143 -6.20 -4.65 6.42
C LEU A 143 -7.45 -5.11 7.19
N TYR A 144 -7.78 -4.46 8.30
CA TYR A 144 -8.89 -4.90 9.18
C TYR A 144 -10.21 -4.16 8.95
N VAL A 145 -10.18 -3.02 8.26
CA VAL A 145 -11.41 -2.26 8.01
C VAL A 145 -11.71 -2.21 6.51
N LEU A 146 -10.80 -1.65 5.69
CA LEU A 146 -11.06 -1.45 4.26
C LEU A 146 -11.28 -2.78 3.53
N VAL A 147 -10.34 -3.72 3.65
CA VAL A 147 -10.41 -5.00 2.93
C VAL A 147 -11.63 -5.83 3.35
N PRO A 148 -11.88 -6.12 4.64
CA PRO A 148 -13.02 -6.96 5.02
C PRO A 148 -14.39 -6.35 4.71
N LEU A 149 -14.53 -5.02 4.81
CA LEU A 149 -15.78 -4.36 4.48
C LEU A 149 -16.02 -4.36 2.97
N SER A 150 -14.97 -4.14 2.17
CA SER A 150 -15.06 -4.25 0.70
C SER A 150 -15.45 -5.66 0.26
N MET A 151 -14.93 -6.70 0.90
CA MET A 151 -15.33 -8.09 0.65
C MET A 151 -16.78 -8.38 1.03
N ARG A 152 -17.37 -7.63 1.97
CA ARG A 152 -18.80 -7.69 2.33
C ARG A 152 -19.70 -6.94 1.34
N GLY A 153 -19.15 -6.35 0.28
CA GLY A 153 -19.88 -5.62 -0.75
C GLY A 153 -20.10 -4.13 -0.46
N TRP A 154 -19.42 -3.58 0.55
CA TRP A 154 -19.44 -2.12 0.74
C TRP A 154 -18.61 -1.46 -0.37
N PRO A 155 -19.08 -0.33 -0.92
CA PRO A 155 -18.36 0.34 -2.00
C PRO A 155 -16.99 0.85 -1.50
N PRO A 156 -15.87 0.41 -2.12
CA PRO A 156 -14.52 0.68 -1.60
C PRO A 156 -14.14 2.17 -1.56
N LEU A 157 -14.56 2.95 -2.56
CA LEU A 157 -14.20 4.37 -2.66
C LEU A 157 -14.76 5.24 -1.52
N PRO A 158 -16.08 5.25 -1.22
CA PRO A 158 -16.59 6.01 -0.08
C PRO A 158 -16.09 5.45 1.26
N LEU A 159 -15.84 4.15 1.35
CA LEU A 159 -15.24 3.56 2.53
C LEU A 159 -13.80 4.07 2.76
N ALA A 160 -12.99 4.14 1.71
CA ALA A 160 -11.65 4.71 1.76
C ALA A 160 -11.69 6.21 2.14
N ALA A 161 -12.63 6.98 1.60
CA ALA A 161 -12.83 8.37 1.97
C ALA A 161 -13.21 8.54 3.46
N LEU A 162 -14.03 7.64 4.00
CA LEU A 162 -14.38 7.63 5.42
C LEU A 162 -13.16 7.29 6.29
N ILE A 163 -12.37 6.30 5.88
CA ILE A 163 -11.15 5.86 6.60
C ILE A 163 -10.03 6.92 6.49
N ALA A 164 -10.00 7.70 5.39
CA ALA A 164 -9.01 8.76 5.21
C ALA A 164 -9.04 9.80 6.33
N VAL A 165 -10.21 10.07 6.94
CA VAL A 165 -10.35 11.03 8.04
C VAL A 165 -9.60 10.58 9.30
N PRO A 166 -9.87 9.41 9.92
CA PRO A 166 -9.14 8.94 11.08
C PRO A 166 -7.67 8.63 10.77
N LEU A 167 -7.36 8.21 9.54
CA LEU A 167 -6.00 7.97 9.10
C LEU A 167 -5.18 9.26 9.05
N CYS A 168 -5.73 10.31 8.45
CA CYS A 168 -5.11 11.64 8.41
C CYS A 168 -4.98 12.24 9.81
N ALA A 169 -6.06 12.28 10.57
CA ALA A 169 -6.06 12.88 11.91
C ALA A 169 -5.15 12.10 12.86
N GLY A 170 -5.25 10.78 12.90
CA GLY A 170 -4.43 9.90 13.73
C GLY A 170 -2.94 9.97 13.35
N GLY A 171 -2.61 9.89 12.08
CA GLY A 171 -1.24 10.02 11.57
C GLY A 171 -0.62 11.36 11.95
N MET A 172 -1.33 12.47 11.68
CA MET A 172 -0.87 13.81 11.99
C MET A 172 -0.67 14.03 13.50
N VAL A 173 -1.59 13.53 14.34
CA VAL A 173 -1.49 13.62 15.80
C VAL A 173 -0.37 12.73 16.34
N LEU A 174 -0.19 11.54 15.82
CA LEU A 174 0.89 10.65 16.25
C LEU A 174 2.27 11.22 15.91
N VAL A 175 2.44 11.76 14.70
CA VAL A 175 3.72 12.30 14.25
C VAL A 175 3.97 13.70 14.82
N GLY A 176 3.04 14.62 14.66
CA GLY A 176 3.16 16.03 15.04
C GLY A 176 2.81 16.34 16.49
N GLY A 177 2.16 15.40 17.20
CA GLY A 177 1.59 15.59 18.51
C GLY A 177 0.22 16.29 18.47
N TRP A 178 -0.46 16.30 19.63
CA TRP A 178 -1.77 16.98 19.80
C TRP A 178 -1.59 18.49 19.88
N ASN A 179 -1.35 19.13 18.72
CA ASN A 179 -1.07 20.53 18.62
C ASN A 179 -1.97 21.20 17.57
N ARG A 180 -2.15 22.53 17.68
CA ARG A 180 -2.91 23.32 16.71
C ARG A 180 -2.36 23.21 15.27
N LYS A 181 -1.04 23.04 15.13
CA LYS A 181 -0.39 22.82 13.81
C LYS A 181 -0.86 21.51 13.18
N SER A 182 -0.93 20.41 13.92
CA SER A 182 -1.41 19.13 13.42
C SER A 182 -2.88 19.21 12.98
N LEU A 183 -3.73 19.93 13.71
CA LEU A 183 -5.13 20.15 13.33
C LEU A 183 -5.26 20.98 12.05
N CYS A 184 -4.45 22.04 11.89
CA CYS A 184 -4.44 22.83 10.66
C CYS A 184 -3.95 22.00 9.47
N ALA A 185 -2.91 21.19 9.66
CA ALA A 185 -2.40 20.27 8.65
C ALA A 185 -3.44 19.22 8.23
N THR A 186 -4.11 18.60 9.21
CA THR A 186 -5.22 17.65 8.95
C THR A 186 -6.33 18.29 8.13
N GLY A 187 -6.78 19.49 8.53
CA GLY A 187 -7.82 20.21 7.79
C GLY A 187 -7.39 20.53 6.36
N GLY A 188 -6.15 20.99 6.17
CA GLY A 188 -5.60 21.29 4.84
C GLY A 188 -5.48 20.07 3.94
N ALA A 189 -4.97 18.97 4.47
CA ALA A 189 -4.84 17.71 3.74
C ALA A 189 -6.21 17.14 3.34
N LEU A 190 -7.20 17.14 4.24
CA LEU A 190 -8.54 16.64 3.95
C LEU A 190 -9.27 17.50 2.91
N VAL A 191 -9.14 18.83 2.99
CA VAL A 191 -9.72 19.74 1.98
C VAL A 191 -9.09 19.50 0.61
N ALA A 192 -7.76 19.35 0.55
CA ALA A 192 -7.06 19.07 -0.69
C ALA A 192 -7.48 17.71 -1.29
N LEU A 193 -7.58 16.70 -0.44
CA LEU A 193 -8.00 15.37 -0.84
C LEU A 193 -9.44 15.36 -1.36
N ALA A 194 -10.36 16.02 -0.65
CA ALA A 194 -11.76 16.15 -1.07
C ALA A 194 -11.90 16.87 -2.42
N ALA A 195 -11.05 17.89 -2.66
CA ALA A 195 -11.02 18.58 -3.94
C ALA A 195 -10.37 17.74 -5.06
N ALA A 196 -9.39 16.90 -4.71
CA ALA A 196 -8.67 16.08 -5.69
C ALA A 196 -9.41 14.79 -6.08
N VAL A 197 -10.32 14.27 -5.25
CA VAL A 197 -10.99 12.98 -5.47
C VAL A 197 -11.86 12.94 -6.74
N TRP A 198 -12.33 14.11 -7.19
CA TRP A 198 -13.15 14.20 -8.41
C TRP A 198 -12.38 13.83 -9.67
N LEU A 199 -11.06 14.10 -9.71
CA LEU A 199 -10.26 13.80 -10.89
C LEU A 199 -10.15 12.31 -11.17
N PRO A 200 -9.72 11.43 -10.24
CA PRO A 200 -9.66 9.99 -10.49
C PRO A 200 -11.03 9.41 -10.85
N VAL A 201 -12.11 9.89 -10.24
CA VAL A 201 -13.48 9.45 -10.59
C VAL A 201 -13.83 9.83 -12.01
N ALA A 202 -13.60 11.09 -12.42
CA ALA A 202 -13.88 11.55 -13.77
C ALA A 202 -13.02 10.84 -14.81
N VAL A 203 -11.71 10.74 -14.56
CA VAL A 203 -10.75 10.12 -15.48
C VAL A 203 -11.03 8.63 -15.63
N SER A 204 -11.33 7.90 -14.55
CA SER A 204 -11.67 6.48 -14.64
C SER A 204 -12.95 6.23 -15.43
N ALA A 205 -13.90 7.19 -15.44
CA ALA A 205 -15.10 7.11 -16.25
C ALA A 205 -14.79 7.31 -17.74
N ILE A 206 -13.86 8.23 -18.07
CA ILE A 206 -13.48 8.55 -19.44
C ILE A 206 -12.59 7.46 -20.03
N LEU A 207 -11.60 6.97 -19.27
CA LEU A 207 -10.63 5.97 -19.73
C LEU A 207 -11.12 4.52 -19.61
N SER A 208 -12.34 4.31 -19.09
CA SER A 208 -12.96 2.97 -18.99
C SER A 208 -12.09 1.94 -18.28
N PHE A 209 -11.41 2.31 -17.19
CA PHE A 209 -10.60 1.38 -16.40
C PHE A 209 -11.42 0.23 -15.86
N THR A 210 -10.85 -0.97 -15.94
CA THR A 210 -11.45 -2.19 -15.38
C THR A 210 -11.10 -2.36 -13.90
N GLY A 211 -9.96 -1.81 -13.47
CA GLY A 211 -9.38 -1.99 -12.13
C GLY A 211 -8.67 -3.34 -11.95
N LEU A 212 -8.51 -4.07 -13.05
CA LEU A 212 -7.80 -5.35 -13.08
C LEU A 212 -6.43 -5.12 -13.71
N GLU A 213 -5.44 -4.80 -12.88
CA GLU A 213 -4.06 -4.70 -13.34
C GLU A 213 -3.51 -6.07 -13.75
N VAL A 214 -2.51 -6.11 -14.65
CA VAL A 214 -1.92 -7.37 -15.17
C VAL A 214 -1.33 -8.24 -14.07
N GLU A 215 -0.83 -7.66 -12.98
CA GLU A 215 -0.40 -8.43 -11.82
C GLU A 215 -1.57 -9.25 -11.25
N PHE A 216 -2.74 -8.65 -11.14
CA PHE A 216 -3.98 -9.37 -10.84
C PHE A 216 -4.33 -10.35 -11.96
N GLY A 217 -4.26 -9.95 -13.23
CA GLY A 217 -4.50 -10.83 -14.36
C GLY A 217 -3.59 -12.05 -14.38
N THR A 218 -2.30 -11.88 -14.11
CA THR A 218 -1.35 -13.00 -13.99
C THR A 218 -1.65 -13.88 -12.78
N PHE A 219 -2.03 -13.31 -11.65
CA PHE A 219 -2.44 -14.05 -10.47
C PHE A 219 -3.74 -14.84 -10.72
N PHE A 220 -4.69 -14.24 -11.43
CA PHE A 220 -5.97 -14.86 -11.80
C PHE A 220 -5.86 -15.85 -12.96
N HIS A 221 -4.94 -15.67 -13.92
CA HIS A 221 -4.66 -16.68 -14.94
C HIS A 221 -4.09 -17.97 -14.35
N LEU A 222 -3.38 -17.88 -13.23
CA LEU A 222 -2.94 -19.03 -12.45
C LEU A 222 -4.11 -19.71 -11.72
N ASP A 223 -5.23 -19.03 -11.51
CA ASP A 223 -6.35 -19.55 -10.78
C ASP A 223 -7.72 -19.05 -11.31
N VAL A 224 -8.13 -19.60 -12.44
CA VAL A 224 -9.42 -19.31 -13.09
C VAL A 224 -10.62 -19.49 -12.13
N ARG A 225 -10.46 -20.25 -11.06
CA ARG A 225 -11.53 -20.51 -10.06
C ARG A 225 -11.80 -19.32 -9.17
N LEU A 226 -10.82 -18.43 -8.94
CA LEU A 226 -11.04 -17.20 -8.19
C LEU A 226 -12.05 -16.29 -8.89
N TRP A 227 -12.06 -16.28 -10.24
CA TRP A 227 -13.02 -15.51 -11.03
C TRP A 227 -14.48 -15.94 -10.80
N TYR A 228 -14.69 -17.23 -10.49
CA TYR A 228 -16.00 -17.78 -10.21
C TYR A 228 -16.34 -17.79 -8.71
N SER A 229 -15.48 -17.20 -7.86
CA SER A 229 -15.77 -17.06 -6.43
C SER A 229 -16.89 -16.06 -6.20
N PRO A 230 -17.98 -16.43 -5.49
CA PRO A 230 -19.05 -15.49 -5.16
C PRO A 230 -18.61 -14.29 -4.34
N ALA A 231 -17.50 -14.42 -3.61
CA ALA A 231 -16.90 -13.33 -2.85
C ALA A 231 -16.28 -12.27 -3.76
N LEU A 232 -15.62 -12.70 -4.84
CA LEU A 232 -14.98 -11.79 -5.80
C LEU A 232 -16.00 -11.03 -6.66
N ALA A 233 -17.11 -11.69 -7.01
CA ALA A 233 -18.19 -11.08 -7.78
C ALA A 233 -18.86 -9.89 -7.05
N ARG A 234 -18.65 -9.74 -5.75
CA ARG A 234 -19.17 -8.63 -4.94
C ARG A 234 -18.26 -7.42 -4.87
N VAL A 235 -16.99 -7.56 -5.30
CA VAL A 235 -15.98 -6.51 -5.21
C VAL A 235 -15.96 -5.71 -6.51
N ASP A 236 -16.18 -4.41 -6.41
CA ASP A 236 -16.00 -3.49 -7.52
C ASP A 236 -14.50 -3.10 -7.60
N PHE A 237 -13.77 -3.76 -8.50
CA PHE A 237 -12.32 -3.55 -8.68
C PHE A 237 -11.99 -2.13 -9.12
N ARG A 238 -12.84 -1.51 -9.93
CA ARG A 238 -12.67 -0.12 -10.33
C ARG A 238 -12.71 0.82 -9.13
N GLN A 239 -13.70 0.66 -8.26
CA GLN A 239 -13.77 1.44 -7.02
C GLN A 239 -12.62 1.12 -6.07
N LEU A 240 -12.11 -0.13 -6.05
CA LEU A 240 -10.95 -0.51 -5.26
C LEU A 240 -9.68 0.19 -5.76
N LEU A 241 -9.47 0.27 -7.07
CA LEU A 241 -8.39 1.04 -7.69
C LEU A 241 -8.46 2.52 -7.28
N LEU A 242 -9.64 3.13 -7.40
CA LEU A 242 -9.85 4.53 -7.00
C LEU A 242 -9.62 4.77 -5.50
N ALA A 243 -10.00 3.81 -4.66
CA ALA A 243 -9.72 3.84 -3.22
C ALA A 243 -8.22 3.82 -2.94
N GLY A 244 -7.46 2.99 -3.67
CA GLY A 244 -5.99 2.97 -3.63
C GLY A 244 -5.38 4.31 -4.00
N MET A 245 -5.84 4.92 -5.12
CA MET A 245 -5.41 6.26 -5.55
C MET A 245 -5.65 7.33 -4.47
N LEU A 246 -6.82 7.29 -3.84
CA LEU A 246 -7.17 8.22 -2.78
C LEU A 246 -6.25 8.08 -1.56
N ILE A 247 -6.00 6.86 -1.10
CA ILE A 247 -5.13 6.61 0.06
C ILE A 247 -3.67 6.98 -0.23
N ALA A 248 -3.16 6.67 -1.43
CA ALA A 248 -1.82 7.05 -1.84
C ALA A 248 -1.65 8.59 -1.89
N SER A 249 -2.63 9.28 -2.47
CA SER A 249 -2.65 10.76 -2.51
C SER A 249 -2.76 11.37 -1.11
N LEU A 250 -3.48 10.73 -0.17
CA LEU A 250 -3.56 11.19 1.21
C LEU A 250 -2.17 11.21 1.87
N GLY A 251 -1.38 10.13 1.74
CA GLY A 251 -0.04 10.07 2.31
C GLY A 251 0.82 11.27 1.89
N ALA A 252 0.91 11.51 0.58
CA ALA A 252 1.68 12.62 0.04
C ALA A 252 1.15 14.00 0.48
N THR A 253 -0.17 14.21 0.50
CA THR A 253 -0.77 15.48 0.94
C THR A 253 -0.54 15.77 2.42
N MET A 254 -0.49 14.73 3.27
CA MET A 254 -0.18 14.88 4.69
C MET A 254 1.21 15.49 4.91
N ASP A 255 2.20 15.06 4.16
CA ASP A 255 3.57 15.54 4.31
C ASP A 255 3.67 17.03 3.97
N VAL A 256 3.12 17.46 2.82
CA VAL A 256 3.09 18.88 2.43
C VAL A 256 2.29 19.72 3.43
N ALA A 257 1.13 19.24 3.87
CA ALA A 257 0.30 19.95 4.82
C ALA A 257 1.01 20.14 6.17
N MET A 258 1.76 19.15 6.65
CA MET A 258 2.53 19.26 7.89
C MET A 258 3.68 20.28 7.74
N VAL A 259 4.42 20.25 6.64
CA VAL A 259 5.51 21.19 6.36
C VAL A 259 4.98 22.63 6.34
N VAL A 260 3.91 22.88 5.58
CA VAL A 260 3.30 24.22 5.46
C VAL A 260 2.77 24.73 6.81
N SER A 261 2.03 23.87 7.53
CA SER A 261 1.47 24.22 8.84
C SER A 261 2.56 24.52 9.86
N THR A 262 3.65 23.75 9.85
CA THR A 262 4.80 23.96 10.76
C THR A 262 5.50 25.29 10.43
N ALA A 263 5.76 25.57 9.15
CA ALA A 263 6.40 26.81 8.73
C ALA A 263 5.59 28.06 9.13
N VAL A 264 4.28 28.05 8.90
CA VAL A 264 3.40 29.14 9.31
C VAL A 264 3.37 29.31 10.84
N TRP A 265 3.38 28.22 11.59
CA TRP A 265 3.47 28.26 13.04
C TRP A 265 4.77 28.86 13.55
N GLU A 266 5.91 28.48 13.01
CA GLU A 266 7.24 29.00 13.39
C GLU A 266 7.34 30.51 13.10
N VAL A 267 6.87 30.97 11.93
CA VAL A 267 6.84 32.39 11.62
C VAL A 267 5.93 33.14 12.58
N LYS A 268 4.80 32.57 12.98
CA LYS A 268 3.92 33.19 13.98
C LYS A 268 4.55 33.28 15.37
N GLN A 269 5.37 32.29 15.75
CA GLN A 269 6.13 32.36 17.00
C GLN A 269 7.23 33.43 16.96
N ALA A 270 7.97 33.50 15.86
CA ALA A 270 9.04 34.50 15.67
C ALA A 270 8.51 35.94 15.55
N ALA A 271 7.34 36.10 14.91
CA ALA A 271 6.67 37.39 14.74
C ALA A 271 5.20 37.33 15.20
N PRO A 272 4.93 37.50 16.49
CA PRO A 272 3.56 37.40 17.03
C PRO A 272 2.58 38.43 16.43
N SER A 273 3.08 39.56 15.94
CA SER A 273 2.30 40.63 15.28
C SER A 273 2.02 40.37 13.81
N ALA A 274 2.56 39.28 13.21
CA ALA A 274 2.37 38.96 11.81
C ALA A 274 0.88 38.86 11.44
N ARG A 275 0.48 39.56 10.37
CA ARG A 275 -0.88 39.58 9.84
C ARG A 275 -1.16 38.28 9.05
N ALA A 276 -2.43 37.89 8.96
CA ALA A 276 -2.84 36.70 8.21
C ALA A 276 -2.33 36.67 6.77
N GLY A 277 -2.28 37.83 6.07
CA GLY A 277 -1.76 37.92 4.71
C GLY A 277 -0.26 37.58 4.59
N HIS A 278 0.56 37.95 5.60
CA HIS A 278 1.96 37.59 5.65
C HIS A 278 2.15 36.09 5.90
N LEU A 279 1.42 35.55 6.86
CA LEU A 279 1.41 34.11 7.17
C LEU A 279 0.98 33.25 5.96
N TRP A 280 -0.03 33.72 5.23
CA TRP A 280 -0.47 33.08 3.97
C TRP A 280 0.65 33.05 2.93
N LYS A 281 1.28 34.22 2.65
CA LYS A 281 2.36 34.29 1.66
C LYS A 281 3.53 33.37 2.04
N THR A 282 3.93 33.36 3.30
CA THR A 282 5.01 32.50 3.79
C THR A 282 4.64 31.02 3.65
N GLY A 283 3.44 30.63 4.09
CA GLY A 283 2.98 29.26 3.96
C GLY A 283 2.90 28.80 2.51
N LEU A 284 2.44 29.68 1.61
CA LEU A 284 2.38 29.37 0.17
C LEU A 284 3.77 29.29 -0.47
N GLY A 285 4.74 30.12 -0.05
CA GLY A 285 6.13 30.04 -0.51
C GLY A 285 6.76 28.69 -0.16
N VAL A 286 6.78 28.34 1.12
CA VAL A 286 7.30 27.05 1.59
C VAL A 286 6.53 25.88 0.95
N GLY A 287 5.21 26.04 0.81
CA GLY A 287 4.37 25.03 0.17
C GLY A 287 4.72 24.77 -1.30
N ARG A 288 5.06 25.80 -2.07
CA ARG A 288 5.47 25.65 -3.47
C ARG A 288 6.76 24.83 -3.58
N ASP A 289 7.75 25.12 -2.73
CA ASP A 289 9.02 24.40 -2.73
C ASP A 289 8.80 22.93 -2.34
N ALA A 290 8.00 22.69 -1.29
CA ALA A 290 7.66 21.32 -0.85
C ALA A 290 6.91 20.54 -1.94
N VAL A 291 5.90 21.15 -2.58
CA VAL A 291 5.14 20.51 -3.68
C VAL A 291 6.05 20.18 -4.85
N GLY A 292 6.96 21.12 -5.24
CA GLY A 292 7.88 20.89 -6.35
C GLY A 292 8.74 19.64 -6.13
N MET A 293 9.33 19.50 -4.94
CA MET A 293 10.15 18.32 -4.60
C MET A 293 9.31 17.04 -4.52
N MET A 294 8.12 17.11 -3.91
CA MET A 294 7.24 15.93 -3.75
C MET A 294 6.69 15.43 -5.08
N VAL A 295 6.34 16.32 -6.02
CA VAL A 295 5.88 15.92 -7.36
C VAL A 295 6.98 15.15 -8.09
N VAL A 296 8.23 15.62 -8.04
CA VAL A 296 9.37 14.88 -8.63
C VAL A 296 9.52 13.52 -7.97
N ALA A 297 9.46 13.43 -6.63
CA ALA A 297 9.57 12.18 -5.91
C ALA A 297 8.44 11.19 -6.29
N VAL A 298 7.21 11.68 -6.41
CA VAL A 298 6.05 10.87 -6.82
C VAL A 298 6.22 10.34 -8.25
N VAL A 299 6.63 11.18 -9.19
CA VAL A 299 6.87 10.77 -10.58
C VAL A 299 7.95 9.68 -10.64
N LEU A 300 9.07 9.88 -9.95
CA LEU A 300 10.15 8.90 -9.92
C LEU A 300 9.74 7.59 -9.23
N LEU A 301 8.91 7.65 -8.19
CA LEU A 301 8.39 6.48 -7.49
C LEU A 301 7.56 5.61 -8.42
N TYR A 302 6.56 6.20 -9.08
CA TYR A 302 5.67 5.47 -9.97
C TYR A 302 6.39 5.00 -11.26
N ALA A 303 7.22 5.85 -11.86
CA ALA A 303 8.03 5.46 -13.03
C ALA A 303 9.00 4.33 -12.69
N GLY A 304 9.64 4.37 -11.51
CA GLY A 304 10.53 3.33 -11.05
C GLY A 304 9.81 2.01 -10.79
N ASN A 305 8.59 2.05 -10.27
CA ASN A 305 7.76 0.86 -10.05
C ASN A 305 7.42 0.16 -11.37
N GLN A 306 7.18 0.92 -12.45
CA GLN A 306 6.82 0.40 -13.77
C GLN A 306 8.05 0.05 -14.67
N PHE A 307 9.27 0.23 -14.18
CA PHE A 307 10.47 0.03 -14.99
C PHE A 307 10.57 -1.39 -15.57
N GLN A 308 10.20 -2.41 -14.81
CA GLN A 308 10.23 -3.81 -15.26
C GLN A 308 9.20 -4.05 -16.39
N MET A 309 8.01 -3.47 -16.27
CA MET A 309 6.97 -3.57 -17.32
C MET A 309 7.39 -2.85 -18.60
N LEU A 310 7.96 -1.66 -18.48
CA LEU A 310 8.49 -0.92 -19.63
C LEU A 310 9.57 -1.73 -20.37
N LEU A 311 10.48 -2.39 -19.63
CA LEU A 311 11.50 -3.28 -20.21
C LEU A 311 10.86 -4.47 -20.92
N LEU A 312 9.86 -5.11 -20.29
CA LEU A 312 9.17 -6.26 -20.88
C LEU A 312 8.44 -5.90 -22.17
N TYR A 313 7.78 -4.76 -22.20
CA TYR A 313 7.14 -4.25 -23.41
C TYR A 313 8.18 -3.97 -24.51
N HIS A 314 9.31 -3.37 -24.15
CA HIS A 314 10.40 -3.14 -25.13
C HIS A 314 10.94 -4.44 -25.72
N LEU A 315 11.14 -5.47 -24.91
CA LEU A 315 11.61 -6.79 -25.37
C LEU A 315 10.58 -7.53 -26.25
N ARG A 316 9.28 -7.27 -26.07
CA ARG A 316 8.21 -7.85 -26.91
C ARG A 316 8.03 -7.16 -28.26
N GLY A 317 8.87 -6.18 -28.58
CA GLY A 317 8.73 -5.40 -29.81
C GLY A 317 7.55 -4.46 -29.74
N LEU A 318 7.67 -3.45 -28.89
CA LEU A 318 6.67 -2.39 -28.78
C LEU A 318 6.35 -1.79 -30.15
N PRO A 319 5.10 -1.42 -30.39
CA PRO A 319 4.76 -0.63 -31.56
C PRO A 319 5.61 0.64 -31.57
N ASP A 320 6.12 1.00 -32.74
CA ASP A 320 7.08 2.10 -32.98
C ASP A 320 6.59 3.50 -32.52
N THR A 321 5.40 3.58 -31.97
CA THR A 321 4.80 4.83 -31.49
C THR A 321 4.66 4.81 -29.96
N PRO A 322 5.39 5.68 -29.25
CA PRO A 322 5.32 5.79 -27.77
C PRO A 322 3.90 6.02 -27.23
N GLY A 323 3.02 6.64 -28.01
CA GLY A 323 1.62 6.88 -27.64
C GLY A 323 0.79 5.61 -27.44
N LEU A 324 1.17 4.49 -28.05
CA LEU A 324 0.47 3.21 -27.86
C LEU A 324 0.74 2.59 -26.50
N LEU A 325 1.87 2.91 -25.87
CA LEU A 325 2.18 2.47 -24.50
C LEU A 325 1.15 2.94 -23.48
N LEU A 326 0.67 4.18 -23.64
CA LEU A 326 -0.32 4.78 -22.76
C LEU A 326 -1.71 4.13 -22.85
N ASN A 327 -1.94 3.27 -23.85
CA ASN A 327 -3.20 2.52 -23.98
C ASN A 327 -3.20 1.24 -23.14
N TYR A 328 -2.05 0.79 -22.64
CA TYR A 328 -2.04 -0.31 -21.68
C TYR A 328 -2.54 0.18 -20.33
N GLU A 329 -3.56 -0.50 -19.80
CA GLU A 329 -4.25 -0.07 -18.57
C GLU A 329 -3.28 0.11 -17.41
N GLU A 330 -2.29 -0.75 -17.27
CA GLU A 330 -1.26 -0.70 -16.23
C GLU A 330 -0.47 0.60 -16.24
N ILE A 331 -0.01 1.02 -17.43
CA ILE A 331 0.75 2.27 -17.58
C ILE A 331 -0.19 3.47 -17.42
N ALA A 332 -1.39 3.39 -18.00
CA ALA A 332 -2.38 4.46 -17.90
C ALA A 332 -2.80 4.71 -16.46
N VAL A 333 -3.00 3.67 -15.67
CA VAL A 333 -3.34 3.75 -14.24
C VAL A 333 -2.24 4.47 -13.47
N GLU A 334 -0.97 4.14 -13.67
CA GLU A 334 0.14 4.78 -12.98
C GLU A 334 0.28 6.26 -13.36
N VAL A 335 0.06 6.61 -14.63
CA VAL A 335 0.02 8.01 -15.05
C VAL A 335 -1.10 8.76 -14.34
N VAL A 336 -2.27 8.15 -14.21
CA VAL A 336 -3.40 8.75 -13.48
C VAL A 336 -3.09 8.89 -11.98
N TYR A 337 -2.41 7.91 -11.37
CA TYR A 337 -1.89 8.03 -10.00
C TYR A 337 -0.98 9.25 -9.83
N MET A 338 0.00 9.44 -10.74
CA MET A 338 0.90 10.61 -10.71
C MET A 338 0.12 11.92 -10.80
N VAL A 339 -0.81 12.02 -11.75
CA VAL A 339 -1.60 13.23 -11.98
C VAL A 339 -2.51 13.54 -10.80
N CYS A 340 -3.22 12.54 -10.28
CA CYS A 340 -4.13 12.70 -9.14
C CYS A 340 -3.38 13.09 -7.87
N THR A 341 -2.26 12.41 -7.59
CA THR A 341 -1.41 12.73 -6.43
C THR A 341 -0.78 14.11 -6.58
N GLY A 342 -0.27 14.45 -7.77
CA GLY A 342 0.29 15.76 -8.06
C GLY A 342 -0.72 16.90 -7.89
N LEU A 343 -1.96 16.72 -8.33
CA LEU A 343 -3.04 17.68 -8.12
C LEU A 343 -3.40 17.82 -6.63
N ALA A 344 -3.50 16.71 -5.92
CA ALA A 344 -3.76 16.72 -4.48
C ALA A 344 -2.66 17.48 -3.72
N LEU A 345 -1.39 17.26 -4.07
CA LEU A 345 -0.24 17.98 -3.52
C LEU A 345 -0.32 19.50 -3.82
N ALA A 346 -0.64 19.86 -5.08
CA ALA A 346 -0.76 21.25 -5.49
C ALA A 346 -1.87 21.99 -4.73
N LEU A 347 -2.96 21.30 -4.39
CA LEU A 347 -4.06 21.85 -3.60
C LEU A 347 -3.78 21.84 -2.09
N ALA A 348 -2.95 20.94 -1.58
CA ALA A 348 -2.64 20.83 -0.16
C ALA A 348 -1.92 22.07 0.37
N ALA A 349 -0.97 22.62 -0.38
CA ALA A 349 -0.21 23.80 0.03
C ALA A 349 -1.10 25.03 0.24
N PRO A 350 -1.92 25.50 -0.73
CA PRO A 350 -2.79 26.65 -0.53
C PRO A 350 -3.89 26.38 0.50
N ALA A 351 -4.48 25.19 0.53
CA ALA A 351 -5.52 24.86 1.50
C ALA A 351 -4.99 24.95 2.93
N THR A 352 -3.84 24.32 3.19
CA THR A 352 -3.23 24.33 4.52
C THR A 352 -2.76 25.73 4.92
N ALA A 353 -2.11 26.48 4.00
CA ALA A 353 -1.67 27.83 4.26
C ALA A 353 -2.84 28.76 4.60
N LEU A 354 -3.99 28.61 3.91
CA LEU A 354 -5.19 29.40 4.16
C LEU A 354 -5.78 29.10 5.55
N ILE A 355 -5.92 27.82 5.90
CA ILE A 355 -6.44 27.40 7.20
C ILE A 355 -5.51 27.90 8.31
N ALA A 356 -4.22 27.69 8.19
CA ALA A 356 -3.23 28.10 9.16
C ALA A 356 -3.19 29.64 9.33
N ALA A 357 -3.19 30.40 8.24
CA ALA A 357 -3.17 31.85 8.25
C ALA A 357 -4.45 32.42 8.90
N ARG A 358 -5.61 31.85 8.62
CA ARG A 358 -6.88 32.27 9.25
C ARG A 358 -6.93 31.94 10.74
N TRP A 359 -6.46 30.76 11.11
CA TRP A 359 -6.48 30.33 12.50
C TRP A 359 -5.59 31.20 13.39
N TRP A 360 -4.35 31.41 12.98
CA TRP A 360 -3.39 32.19 13.78
C TRP A 360 -3.48 33.69 13.54
N GLY A 361 -4.06 34.16 12.43
CA GLY A 361 -4.36 35.55 12.18
C GLY A 361 -5.44 36.13 13.13
N ARG A 362 -6.50 35.37 13.38
CA ARG A 362 -7.61 35.76 14.25
C ARG A 362 -7.25 35.90 15.73
N THR A 363 -6.22 35.16 16.19
CA THR A 363 -5.80 35.24 17.61
C THR A 363 -5.18 36.58 18.00
N ASN A 364 -4.84 37.46 17.05
CA ASN A 364 -4.36 38.80 17.33
C ASN A 364 -5.50 39.83 17.49
N ASP A 365 -6.61 39.63 16.80
CA ASP A 365 -7.75 40.56 16.88
C ASP A 365 -8.52 40.40 18.21
N ALA A 366 -8.60 39.16 18.74
CA ALA A 366 -9.23 38.86 20.01
C ALA A 366 -8.44 39.34 21.27
N LYS A 367 -7.13 39.67 21.12
CA LYS A 367 -6.33 40.28 22.21
C LYS A 367 -6.29 41.81 22.16
N LYS A 368 -6.89 42.40 21.14
CA LYS A 368 -6.98 43.89 20.95
C LYS A 368 -8.39 44.44 21.17
N ALA A 369 -9.40 43.57 21.28
CA ALA A 369 -10.76 43.86 21.76
C ALA A 369 -10.90 43.48 23.24
#